data_f13a9d7a86d9b7fc5e5431ef5dad2f42
#
_entry.id   f13a9d7a86d9b7fc5e5431ef5dad2f42
#
_cell.length_a   1.000
_cell.length_b   1.000
_cell.length_c   1.000
_cell.angle_alpha   90.00
_cell.angle_beta   90.00
_cell.angle_gamma   90.00
#
_symmetry.space_group_name_H-M   'P 1'
#
loop_
_entity.id
_entity.type
_entity.pdbx_description
1 polymer ?
#
loop_
_entity_poly.entity_id
_entity_poly.type
_entity_poly.pdbx_seq_one_letter_code
_entity_poly.pdbx_strand_id
1 'polypeptide(L)'
;MDPVIEDVLAANRAFYDAHESRDLDAMRSVWEHSQRTVCVHPGWPILRTWPIIEESWRRILEGPGRNQFILTNEAVAIDGDIAWVTLDENLVDAGGTGTVAATNLYARSDDTWLLVAHHGSPVISR
;
A
#
# COMPACT_ATOMS: atom_id res chain seq x y z
N MET A 1 1.18 16.90 16.48
CA MET A 1 1.71 15.65 15.88
C MET A 1 2.99 15.98 15.12
N ASP A 2 3.91 15.04 15.10
CA ASP A 2 5.16 15.18 14.36
C ASP A 2 4.86 15.35 12.87
N PRO A 3 5.35 16.42 12.21
CA PRO A 3 5.10 16.63 10.78
C PRO A 3 5.61 15.48 9.90
N VAL A 4 6.68 14.79 10.30
CA VAL A 4 7.19 13.66 9.52
C VAL A 4 6.22 12.49 9.58
N ILE A 5 5.63 12.23 10.74
CA ILE A 5 4.60 11.20 10.88
C ILE A 5 3.38 11.55 10.03
N GLU A 6 2.98 12.82 10.01
CA GLU A 6 1.85 13.26 9.18
C GLU A 6 2.16 13.05 7.70
N ASP A 7 3.40 13.33 7.25
CA ASP A 7 3.79 13.13 5.85
C ASP A 7 3.76 11.65 5.47
N VAL A 8 4.21 10.77 6.36
CA VAL A 8 4.16 9.33 6.11
C VAL A 8 2.72 8.85 6.04
N LEU A 9 1.87 9.30 6.96
CA LEU A 9 0.45 8.94 6.93
C LEU A 9 -0.25 9.47 5.68
N ALA A 10 0.13 10.65 5.20
CA ALA A 10 -0.41 11.20 3.96
C ALA A 10 0.00 10.33 2.76
N ALA A 11 1.27 9.88 2.71
CA ALA A 11 1.73 8.98 1.66
C ALA A 11 0.96 7.66 1.72
N ASN A 12 0.73 7.15 2.92
CA ASN A 12 -0.03 5.91 3.11
C ASN A 12 -1.48 6.07 2.64
N ARG A 13 -2.11 7.20 2.98
CA ARG A 13 -3.48 7.48 2.53
C ARG A 13 -3.55 7.59 1.00
N ALA A 14 -2.55 8.23 0.37
CA ALA A 14 -2.51 8.36 -1.08
C ALA A 14 -2.44 7.00 -1.77
N PHE A 15 -1.73 6.04 -1.19
CA PHE A 15 -1.67 4.67 -1.72
C PHE A 15 -3.07 4.03 -1.72
N TYR A 16 -3.81 4.11 -0.61
CA TYR A 16 -5.15 3.53 -0.55
C TYR A 16 -6.17 4.30 -1.39
N ASP A 17 -6.04 5.62 -1.47
CA ASP A 17 -6.90 6.42 -2.35
C ASP A 17 -6.71 6.01 -3.82
N ALA A 18 -5.47 5.77 -4.25
CA ALA A 18 -5.19 5.30 -5.60
C ALA A 18 -5.81 3.93 -5.85
N HIS A 19 -5.74 3.05 -4.86
CA HIS A 19 -6.33 1.72 -4.96
C HIS A 19 -7.86 1.78 -5.07
N GLU A 20 -8.49 2.56 -4.18
CA GLU A 20 -9.95 2.68 -4.16
C GLU A 20 -10.49 3.38 -5.41
N SER A 21 -9.80 4.39 -5.91
CA SER A 21 -10.22 5.13 -7.11
C SER A 21 -9.89 4.39 -8.40
N ARG A 22 -9.12 3.30 -8.31
CA ARG A 22 -8.70 2.49 -9.46
C ARG A 22 -7.96 3.32 -10.50
N ASP A 23 -7.13 4.23 -10.01
CA ASP A 23 -6.37 5.18 -10.83
C ASP A 23 -4.92 4.70 -10.90
N LEU A 24 -4.54 4.15 -12.06
CA LEU A 24 -3.19 3.60 -12.24
C LEU A 24 -2.13 4.69 -12.20
N ASP A 25 -2.42 5.89 -12.73
CA ASP A 25 -1.46 6.98 -12.70
C ASP A 25 -1.21 7.43 -11.26
N ALA A 26 -2.26 7.52 -10.45
CA ALA A 26 -2.12 7.83 -9.03
C ALA A 26 -1.30 6.73 -8.32
N MET A 27 -1.56 5.47 -8.64
CA MET A 27 -0.80 4.35 -8.05
C MET A 27 0.68 4.44 -8.42
N ARG A 28 1.00 4.75 -9.69
CA ARG A 28 2.39 4.95 -10.12
C ARG A 28 3.07 6.04 -9.33
N SER A 29 2.37 7.11 -9.01
CA SER A 29 2.98 8.27 -8.35
C SER A 29 3.34 8.01 -6.90
N VAL A 30 2.75 7.02 -6.24
CA VAL A 30 3.01 6.74 -4.82
C VAL A 30 4.13 5.73 -4.61
N TRP A 31 4.57 5.03 -5.66
CA TRP A 31 5.64 4.03 -5.59
C TRP A 31 6.98 4.61 -6.05
N GLU A 32 8.05 4.09 -5.46
CA GLU A 32 9.40 4.28 -6.00
C GLU A 32 9.56 3.39 -7.23
N HIS A 33 10.09 3.94 -8.31
CA HIS A 33 10.29 3.17 -9.54
C HIS A 33 11.73 2.64 -9.56
N SER A 34 11.96 1.55 -8.83
CA SER A 34 13.30 1.02 -8.65
C SER A 34 13.30 -0.50 -8.68
N GLN A 35 14.52 -1.07 -8.67
CA GLN A 35 14.68 -2.53 -8.63
C GLN A 35 14.54 -3.10 -7.22
N ARG A 36 14.56 -2.27 -6.19
CA ARG A 36 14.44 -2.74 -4.81
C ARG A 36 13.00 -2.86 -4.31
N THR A 37 12.03 -2.49 -5.11
CA THR A 37 10.63 -2.54 -4.71
C THR A 37 10.12 -3.97 -4.59
N VAL A 38 9.24 -4.20 -3.62
CA VAL A 38 8.65 -5.51 -3.35
C VAL A 38 7.16 -5.32 -3.12
N CYS A 39 6.36 -6.23 -3.65
CA CYS A 39 4.92 -6.22 -3.42
C CYS A 39 4.40 -7.64 -3.26
N VAL A 40 3.63 -7.87 -2.20
CA VAL A 40 2.91 -9.12 -2.01
C VAL A 40 1.44 -8.75 -1.82
N HIS A 41 0.65 -8.92 -2.87
CA HIS A 41 -0.80 -8.76 -2.75
C HIS A 41 -1.37 -9.92 -1.93
N PRO A 42 -2.47 -9.74 -1.20
CA PRO A 42 -3.04 -10.82 -0.42
C PRO A 42 -3.29 -12.07 -1.26
N GLY A 43 -2.63 -13.16 -0.89
CA GLY A 43 -2.74 -14.42 -1.61
C GLY A 43 -1.83 -14.57 -2.84
N TRP A 44 -1.05 -13.56 -3.17
CA TRP A 44 -0.16 -13.60 -4.33
C TRP A 44 1.26 -14.01 -3.92
N PRO A 45 2.06 -14.50 -4.89
CA PRO A 45 3.49 -14.68 -4.65
C PRO A 45 4.21 -13.33 -4.55
N ILE A 46 5.48 -13.36 -4.14
CA ILE A 46 6.31 -12.16 -4.05
C ILE A 46 6.58 -11.61 -5.43
N LEU A 47 6.32 -10.32 -5.61
CA LEU A 47 6.65 -9.58 -6.83
C LEU A 47 7.79 -8.62 -6.52
N ARG A 48 8.77 -8.56 -7.41
CA ARG A 48 9.94 -7.71 -7.24
C ARG A 48 10.14 -6.85 -8.48
N THR A 49 10.67 -5.68 -8.28
CA THR A 49 10.97 -4.63 -9.27
C THR A 49 9.73 -3.92 -9.77
N TRP A 50 9.89 -2.63 -10.03
CA TRP A 50 8.76 -1.78 -10.37
C TRP A 50 7.99 -2.23 -11.63
N PRO A 51 8.65 -2.60 -12.76
CA PRO A 51 7.87 -2.98 -13.93
C PRO A 51 6.91 -4.15 -13.67
N ILE A 52 7.33 -5.13 -12.86
CA ILE A 52 6.49 -6.29 -12.53
C ILE A 52 5.36 -5.87 -11.59
N ILE A 53 5.68 -5.03 -10.60
CA ILE A 53 4.68 -4.53 -9.64
C ILE A 53 3.66 -3.65 -10.35
N GLU A 54 4.11 -2.77 -11.26
CA GLU A 54 3.21 -1.94 -12.05
C GLU A 54 2.22 -2.77 -12.85
N GLU A 55 2.69 -3.83 -13.49
CA GLU A 55 1.82 -4.70 -14.26
C GLU A 55 0.77 -5.37 -13.38
N SER A 56 1.14 -5.76 -12.15
CA SER A 56 0.19 -6.35 -11.22
C SER A 56 -0.90 -5.35 -10.83
N TRP A 57 -0.50 -4.10 -10.57
CA TRP A 57 -1.47 -3.04 -10.25
C TRP A 57 -2.38 -2.75 -11.44
N ARG A 58 -1.85 -2.74 -12.66
CA ARG A 58 -2.67 -2.55 -13.84
C ARG A 58 -3.76 -3.61 -13.92
N ARG A 59 -3.40 -4.88 -13.71
CA ARG A 59 -4.38 -5.97 -13.72
C ARG A 59 -5.45 -5.80 -12.64
N ILE A 60 -5.03 -5.44 -11.43
CA ILE A 60 -5.97 -5.26 -10.31
C ILE A 60 -6.91 -4.09 -10.58
N LEU A 61 -6.36 -2.95 -11.00
CA LEU A 61 -7.16 -1.72 -11.15
C LEU A 61 -8.02 -1.73 -12.40
N GLU A 62 -7.63 -2.44 -13.46
CA GLU A 62 -8.43 -2.59 -14.67
C GLU A 62 -9.37 -3.79 -14.61
N GLY A 63 -9.19 -4.66 -13.64
CA GLY A 63 -10.00 -5.86 -13.49
C GLY A 63 -11.39 -5.58 -12.94
N PRO A 64 -12.22 -6.62 -12.79
CA PRO A 64 -13.55 -6.47 -12.21
C PRO A 64 -13.47 -6.27 -10.71
N GLY A 65 -14.55 -5.77 -10.12
CA GLY A 65 -14.66 -5.58 -8.69
C GLY A 65 -14.16 -4.22 -8.24
N ARG A 66 -14.46 -3.89 -7.01
CA ARG A 66 -14.03 -2.65 -6.37
C ARG A 66 -13.62 -2.96 -4.95
N ASN A 67 -12.51 -2.38 -4.53
CA ASN A 67 -12.07 -2.48 -3.15
C ASN A 67 -12.30 -1.14 -2.47
N GLN A 68 -12.98 -1.19 -1.35
CA GLN A 68 -13.09 -0.05 -0.44
C GLN A 68 -12.55 -0.50 0.91
N PHE A 69 -11.83 0.39 1.56
CA PHE A 69 -11.14 0.05 2.80
C PHE A 69 -11.59 0.94 3.94
N ILE A 70 -11.76 0.34 5.11
CA ILE A 70 -11.74 1.07 6.37
C ILE A 70 -10.41 0.71 7.01
N LEU A 71 -9.53 1.69 7.12
CA LEU A 71 -8.19 1.47 7.68
C LEU A 71 -8.23 1.67 9.17
N THR A 72 -7.75 0.67 9.91
CA THR A 72 -7.73 0.73 11.37
C THR A 72 -6.39 0.24 11.89
N ASN A 73 -6.13 0.51 13.15
CA ASN A 73 -4.95 -0.01 13.85
C ASN A 73 -3.65 0.45 13.18
N GLU A 74 -3.62 1.68 12.67
CA GLU A 74 -2.43 2.22 12.01
C GLU A 74 -1.35 2.56 13.03
N ALA A 75 -0.13 2.10 12.78
CA ALA A 75 1.04 2.42 13.59
C ALA A 75 2.18 2.79 12.67
N VAL A 76 2.88 3.88 12.97
CA VAL A 76 3.99 4.40 12.17
C VAL A 76 5.27 4.31 12.95
N ALA A 77 6.33 3.83 12.31
CA ALA A 77 7.69 3.88 12.84
C ALA A 77 8.59 4.53 11.81
N ILE A 78 9.54 5.32 12.25
CA ILE A 78 10.45 6.06 11.37
C ILE A 78 11.87 5.85 11.85
N ASP A 79 12.77 5.57 10.92
CA ASP A 79 14.19 5.45 11.19
C ASP A 79 14.94 6.13 10.02
N GLY A 80 15.36 7.38 10.23
CA GLY A 80 16.05 8.15 9.20
C GLY A 80 15.16 8.38 7.98
N ASP A 81 15.59 7.88 6.83
CA ASP A 81 14.88 8.03 5.57
C ASP A 81 13.99 6.83 5.25
N ILE A 82 13.74 5.98 6.23
CA ILE A 82 12.85 4.83 6.09
C ILE A 82 11.72 4.98 7.11
N ALA A 83 10.51 4.67 6.68
CA ALA A 83 9.34 4.62 7.56
C ALA A 83 8.51 3.41 7.20
N TRP A 84 7.81 2.86 8.18
CA TRP A 84 6.84 1.81 7.87
C TRP A 84 5.55 2.04 8.62
N VAL A 85 4.47 1.65 7.97
CA VAL A 85 3.13 1.73 8.52
C VAL A 85 2.58 0.31 8.55
N THR A 86 2.16 -0.13 9.73
CA THR A 86 1.42 -1.38 9.86
C THR A 86 -0.02 -1.05 10.17
N LEU A 87 -0.96 -1.80 9.62
CA LEU A 87 -2.37 -1.49 9.76
C LEU A 87 -3.23 -2.68 9.39
N ASP A 88 -4.51 -2.55 9.68
CA ASP A 88 -5.53 -3.46 9.20
C ASP A 88 -6.28 -2.79 8.05
N GLU A 89 -6.32 -3.46 6.90
CA GLU A 89 -7.17 -3.09 5.76
C GLU A 89 -8.47 -3.87 5.91
N ASN A 90 -9.53 -3.20 6.28
CA ASN A 90 -10.82 -3.85 6.40
C ASN A 90 -11.58 -3.62 5.11
N LEU A 91 -11.73 -4.68 4.33
CA LEU A 91 -12.38 -4.63 3.03
C LEU A 91 -13.89 -4.57 3.21
N VAL A 92 -14.52 -3.64 2.53
CA VAL A 92 -15.97 -3.50 2.51
C VAL A 92 -16.38 -3.47 1.06
N ASP A 93 -16.97 -4.57 0.57
CA ASP A 93 -17.42 -4.63 -0.81
C ASP A 93 -18.74 -5.41 -0.89
N ALA A 94 -19.29 -5.48 -2.11
CA ALA A 94 -20.56 -6.15 -2.34
C ALA A 94 -20.46 -7.68 -2.17
N GLY A 95 -19.26 -8.23 -2.24
CA GLY A 95 -19.01 -9.67 -2.14
C GLY A 95 -18.72 -10.16 -0.75
N GLY A 96 -18.61 -9.26 0.24
CA GLY A 96 -18.32 -9.66 1.60
C GLY A 96 -17.37 -8.71 2.29
N THR A 97 -16.92 -9.13 3.47
CA THR A 97 -15.98 -8.38 4.29
C THR A 97 -14.80 -9.26 4.65
N GLY A 98 -13.68 -8.64 4.92
CA GLY A 98 -12.49 -9.34 5.37
C GLY A 98 -11.44 -8.35 5.83
N THR A 99 -10.47 -8.84 6.58
CA THR A 99 -9.37 -8.02 7.05
C THR A 99 -8.07 -8.55 6.48
N VAL A 100 -7.23 -7.62 6.04
CA VAL A 100 -5.87 -7.90 5.59
C VAL A 100 -4.92 -7.16 6.53
N ALA A 101 -3.99 -7.88 7.13
CA ALA A 101 -2.92 -7.26 7.90
C ALA A 101 -1.84 -6.80 6.91
N ALA A 102 -1.50 -5.52 6.94
CA ALA A 102 -0.60 -4.95 5.95
C ALA A 102 0.61 -4.27 6.59
N THR A 103 1.73 -4.33 5.89
CA THR A 103 2.95 -3.59 6.20
C THR A 103 3.35 -2.83 4.94
N ASN A 104 3.46 -1.52 5.06
CA ASN A 104 3.87 -0.63 3.97
C ASN A 104 5.16 0.07 4.37
N LEU A 105 6.20 -0.08 3.56
CA LEU A 105 7.51 0.49 3.81
C LEU A 105 7.77 1.63 2.83
N TYR A 106 8.15 2.78 3.37
CA TYR A 106 8.40 4.01 2.60
C TYR A 106 9.84 4.43 2.72
N ALA A 107 10.39 4.97 1.65
CA ALA A 107 11.72 5.59 1.64
C ALA A 107 11.57 7.05 1.26
N ARG A 108 12.30 7.93 1.95
CA ARG A 108 12.27 9.36 1.67
C ARG A 108 13.41 9.74 0.74
N SER A 109 13.08 10.46 -0.31
CA SER A 109 14.02 11.08 -1.23
C SER A 109 13.52 12.47 -1.56
N ASP A 110 14.33 13.50 -1.34
CA ASP A 110 13.98 14.89 -1.64
C ASP A 110 12.63 15.29 -1.02
N ASP A 111 12.45 15.02 0.27
CA ASP A 111 11.26 15.35 1.05
C ASP A 111 9.98 14.60 0.62
N THR A 112 10.10 13.62 -0.26
CA THR A 112 8.97 12.81 -0.72
C THR A 112 9.12 11.38 -0.19
N TRP A 113 8.07 10.87 0.44
CA TRP A 113 8.02 9.48 0.88
C TRP A 113 7.36 8.64 -0.20
N LEU A 114 8.09 7.66 -0.72
CA LEU A 114 7.60 6.75 -1.75
C LEU A 114 7.59 5.32 -1.25
N LEU A 115 6.57 4.58 -1.64
CA LEU A 115 6.40 3.19 -1.23
C LEU A 115 7.47 2.32 -1.90
N VAL A 116 8.19 1.54 -1.10
CA VAL A 116 9.20 0.59 -1.60
C VAL A 116 8.80 -0.85 -1.35
N ALA A 117 7.89 -1.09 -0.40
CA ALA A 117 7.39 -2.44 -0.16
C ALA A 117 5.97 -2.37 0.37
N HIS A 118 5.14 -3.27 -0.14
CA HIS A 118 3.78 -3.49 0.35
C HIS A 118 3.57 -4.98 0.52
N HIS A 119 3.08 -5.40 1.67
CA HIS A 119 2.79 -6.79 1.94
C HIS A 119 1.46 -6.89 2.66
N GLY A 120 0.50 -7.56 2.04
CA GLY A 120 -0.80 -7.82 2.64
C GLY A 120 -1.01 -9.30 2.88
N SER A 121 -1.53 -9.64 4.06
CA SER A 121 -1.79 -11.02 4.44
C SER A 121 -3.21 -11.12 4.99
N PRO A 122 -4.05 -12.02 4.46
CA PRO A 122 -5.40 -12.18 4.99
C PRO A 122 -5.38 -12.63 6.44
N VAL A 123 -6.24 -12.03 7.26
CA VAL A 123 -6.44 -12.45 8.63
C VAL A 123 -7.49 -13.53 8.62
N ILE A 124 -7.09 -14.77 8.93
CA ILE A 124 -7.97 -15.94 8.80
C ILE A 124 -8.69 -16.22 10.11
N SER A 125 -8.04 -15.96 11.22
CA SER A 125 -8.66 -16.19 12.53
C SER A 125 -8.17 -15.16 13.52
N ARG A 126 -8.95 -14.99 14.57
CA ARG A 126 -8.66 -14.06 15.64
C ARG A 126 -8.68 -14.76 16.98
#